data_9398e18e9f7dc512f850d7759e700660
#
_entry.id   9398e18e9f7dc512f850d7759e700660
#
_cell.length_a   1.000
_cell.length_b   1.000
_cell.length_c   1.000
_cell.angle_alpha   90.00
_cell.angle_beta   90.00
_cell.angle_gamma   90.00
#
_symmetry.space_group_name_H-M   'P 1'
#
loop_
_entity.id
_entity.type
_entity.pdbx_description
1 polymer ?
#
loop_
_entity_poly.entity_id
_entity_poly.type
_entity_poly.pdbx_seq_one_letter_code
_entity_poly.pdbx_strand_id
1 'polypeptide(L)'
;ISTQTGMIFFTLSSLSFGPLLAIIMLEMDENDGFNALKIVFLVTLITGFIGYSDFYSFSESSFLGGFLLISLLGLIGFEFIRIFRGFSRSAIRIKAIFGAFVFSIFLLFDFNLLRKKSDFGVNDWDNAFNIAFQIYLDIINLLLEILDAMSN
;
A
#
# COMPACT_ATOMS: atom_id res chain seq x y z
N ILE A 1 10.54 10.60 -15.22
CA ILE A 1 9.67 11.70 -14.76
C ILE A 1 10.52 12.73 -14.03
N SER A 2 10.35 14.01 -14.34
CA SER A 2 11.06 15.08 -13.65
C SER A 2 10.55 15.22 -12.20
N THR A 3 11.37 15.81 -11.33
CA THR A 3 11.00 16.07 -9.94
C THR A 3 9.71 16.88 -9.85
N GLN A 4 9.57 17.94 -10.66
CA GLN A 4 8.37 18.77 -10.65
C GLN A 4 7.13 17.97 -11.05
N THR A 5 7.22 17.15 -12.09
CA THR A 5 6.12 16.29 -12.52
C THR A 5 5.76 15.29 -11.44
N GLY A 6 6.75 14.70 -10.78
CA GLY A 6 6.53 13.79 -9.66
C GLY A 6 5.81 14.46 -8.49
N MET A 7 6.21 15.69 -8.16
CA MET A 7 5.54 16.46 -7.10
C MET A 7 4.09 16.75 -7.43
N ILE A 8 3.80 17.12 -8.69
CA ILE A 8 2.45 17.40 -9.13
C ILE A 8 1.58 16.14 -9.03
N PHE A 9 2.06 15.01 -9.54
CA PHE A 9 1.33 13.74 -9.45
C PHE A 9 1.10 13.31 -8.01
N PHE A 10 2.10 13.44 -7.15
CA PHE A 10 1.96 13.09 -5.74
C PHE A 10 0.89 13.95 -5.07
N THR A 11 0.92 15.26 -5.32
CA THR A 11 -0.05 16.21 -4.75
C THR A 11 -1.47 15.90 -5.25
N LEU A 12 -1.63 15.68 -6.55
CA LEU A 12 -2.93 15.37 -7.14
C LEU A 12 -3.49 14.05 -6.59
N SER A 13 -2.63 13.03 -6.46
CA SER A 13 -3.04 11.74 -5.89
C SER A 13 -3.49 11.90 -4.45
N SER A 14 -2.75 12.65 -3.64
CA SER A 14 -3.11 12.90 -2.24
C SER A 14 -4.45 13.62 -2.13
N LEU A 15 -4.67 14.64 -2.98
CA LEU A 15 -5.93 15.38 -3.00
C LEU A 15 -7.11 14.52 -3.46
N SER A 16 -6.86 13.54 -4.33
CA SER A 16 -7.89 12.62 -4.81
C SER A 16 -8.26 11.57 -3.78
N PHE A 17 -7.25 10.98 -3.11
CA PHE A 17 -7.48 9.90 -2.14
C PHE A 17 -8.02 10.40 -0.81
N GLY A 18 -7.68 11.61 -0.39
CA GLY A 18 -8.15 12.17 0.87
C GLY A 18 -9.67 12.20 0.98
N PRO A 19 -10.38 12.85 0.05
CA PRO A 19 -11.85 12.87 0.06
C PRO A 19 -12.47 11.47 -0.06
N LEU A 20 -11.90 10.60 -0.89
CA LEU A 20 -12.39 9.23 -1.03
C LEU A 20 -12.32 8.47 0.29
N LEU A 21 -11.18 8.56 0.98
CA LEU A 21 -11.01 7.93 2.29
C LEU A 21 -11.96 8.52 3.33
N ALA A 22 -12.15 9.84 3.29
CA ALA A 22 -13.06 10.50 4.22
C ALA A 22 -14.48 10.00 4.04
N ILE A 23 -14.96 9.84 2.80
CA ILE A 23 -16.29 9.31 2.52
C ILE A 23 -16.42 7.89 3.06
N ILE A 24 -15.44 7.03 2.80
CA ILE A 24 -15.45 5.65 3.29
C ILE A 24 -15.50 5.62 4.82
N MET A 25 -14.68 6.44 5.47
CA MET A 25 -14.61 6.46 6.94
C MET A 25 -15.86 7.02 7.57
N LEU A 26 -16.56 7.96 6.91
CA LEU A 26 -17.83 8.48 7.40
C LEU A 26 -18.95 7.44 7.40
N GLU A 27 -18.89 6.48 6.49
CA GLU A 27 -19.88 5.41 6.41
C GLU A 27 -19.61 4.29 7.41
N MET A 28 -18.46 4.30 8.06
CA MET A 28 -18.07 3.29 9.04
C MET A 28 -18.30 3.79 10.45
N ASP A 29 -18.35 2.85 11.40
CA ASP A 29 -18.27 3.20 12.82
C ASP A 29 -16.94 3.93 13.06
N GLU A 30 -17.02 5.04 13.78
CA GLU A 30 -15.87 5.88 14.12
C GLU A 30 -14.72 5.06 14.75
N ASN A 31 -15.08 4.12 15.63
CA ASN A 31 -14.10 3.26 16.28
C ASN A 31 -13.38 2.34 15.29
N ASP A 32 -14.10 1.81 14.30
CA ASP A 32 -13.52 0.92 13.30
C ASP A 32 -12.54 1.67 12.39
N GLY A 33 -12.92 2.88 11.96
CA GLY A 33 -12.03 3.71 11.16
C GLY A 33 -10.75 4.06 11.91
N PHE A 34 -10.88 4.42 13.18
CA PHE A 34 -9.73 4.75 14.01
C PHE A 34 -8.83 3.55 14.26
N ASN A 35 -9.43 2.38 14.50
CA ASN A 35 -8.68 1.13 14.67
C ASN A 35 -7.95 0.74 13.39
N ALA A 36 -8.56 0.94 12.22
CA ALA A 36 -7.91 0.69 10.94
C ALA A 36 -6.65 1.56 10.78
N LEU A 37 -6.74 2.84 11.13
CA LEU A 37 -5.59 3.75 11.07
C LEU A 37 -4.47 3.29 12.01
N LYS A 38 -4.81 2.83 13.21
CA LYS A 38 -3.82 2.31 14.16
C LYS A 38 -3.12 1.08 13.60
N ILE A 39 -3.87 0.17 12.99
CA ILE A 39 -3.30 -1.05 12.40
C ILE A 39 -2.34 -0.69 11.28
N VAL A 40 -2.75 0.21 10.38
CA VAL A 40 -1.89 0.67 9.28
C VAL A 40 -0.61 1.30 9.80
N PHE A 41 -0.73 2.14 10.82
CA PHE A 41 0.44 2.78 11.44
C PHE A 41 1.41 1.75 12.01
N LEU A 42 0.90 0.77 12.76
CA LEU A 42 1.73 -0.29 13.33
C LEU A 42 2.39 -1.16 12.26
N VAL A 43 1.63 -1.56 11.25
CA VAL A 43 2.16 -2.36 10.13
C VAL A 43 3.26 -1.58 9.40
N THR A 44 3.03 -0.28 9.15
CA THR A 44 4.02 0.56 8.48
C THR A 44 5.31 0.67 9.29
N LEU A 45 5.20 0.86 10.61
CA LEU A 45 6.37 0.91 11.48
C LEU A 45 7.13 -0.41 11.48
N ILE A 46 6.43 -1.53 11.62
CA ILE A 46 7.05 -2.86 11.68
C ILE A 46 7.72 -3.20 10.36
N THR A 47 7.01 -3.05 9.25
CA THR A 47 7.56 -3.35 7.92
C THR A 47 8.68 -2.39 7.56
N GLY A 48 8.56 -1.13 7.96
CA GLY A 48 9.62 -0.15 7.77
C GLY A 48 10.89 -0.50 8.51
N PHE A 49 10.76 -0.89 9.78
CA PHE A 49 11.91 -1.31 10.56
C PHE A 49 12.58 -2.56 9.98
N ILE A 50 11.79 -3.59 9.66
CA ILE A 50 12.31 -4.85 9.13
C ILE A 50 12.93 -4.64 7.74
N GLY A 51 12.23 -3.95 6.85
CA GLY A 51 12.73 -3.71 5.49
C GLY A 51 13.98 -2.85 5.46
N TYR A 52 13.99 -1.77 6.22
CA TYR A 52 15.11 -0.83 6.25
C TYR A 52 16.33 -1.39 7.00
N SER A 53 16.14 -2.36 7.90
CA SER A 53 17.27 -3.01 8.59
C SER A 53 18.14 -3.83 7.63
N ASP A 54 17.59 -4.24 6.50
CA ASP A 54 18.31 -4.95 5.43
C ASP A 54 18.98 -6.25 5.88
N PHE A 55 18.43 -6.91 6.89
CA PHE A 55 18.95 -8.22 7.28
C PHE A 55 18.66 -9.30 6.22
N TYR A 56 17.71 -9.04 5.35
CA TYR A 56 17.38 -9.87 4.19
C TYR A 56 17.09 -8.94 3.00
N SER A 57 17.56 -9.33 1.82
CA SER A 57 17.43 -8.53 0.61
C SER A 57 16.07 -8.77 -0.07
N PHE A 58 15.00 -8.30 0.57
CA PHE A 58 13.63 -8.49 0.07
C PHE A 58 13.44 -7.92 -1.34
N SER A 59 13.99 -6.72 -1.57
CA SER A 59 13.83 -6.03 -2.85
C SER A 59 14.59 -6.67 -4.01
N GLU A 60 15.53 -7.55 -3.71
CA GLU A 60 16.31 -8.27 -4.73
C GLU A 60 15.76 -9.68 -5.00
N SER A 61 14.75 -10.12 -4.27
CA SER A 61 14.15 -11.44 -4.45
C SER A 61 13.23 -11.43 -5.67
N SER A 62 13.61 -12.17 -6.72
CA SER A 62 12.78 -12.31 -7.92
C SER A 62 11.50 -13.11 -7.63
N PHE A 63 11.56 -14.07 -6.72
CA PHE A 63 10.38 -14.81 -6.28
C PHE A 63 9.38 -13.88 -5.61
N LEU A 64 9.83 -13.05 -4.69
CA LEU A 64 8.97 -12.12 -3.97
C LEU A 64 8.38 -11.08 -4.92
N GLY A 65 9.20 -10.51 -5.81
CA GLY A 65 8.73 -9.56 -6.81
C GLY A 65 7.67 -10.15 -7.74
N GLY A 66 7.89 -11.39 -8.19
CA GLY A 66 6.90 -12.10 -9.02
C GLY A 66 5.62 -12.39 -8.28
N PHE A 67 5.71 -12.85 -7.03
CA PHE A 67 4.54 -13.07 -6.18
C PHE A 67 3.73 -11.80 -5.99
N LEU A 68 4.40 -10.69 -5.70
CA LEU A 68 3.72 -9.41 -5.49
C LEU A 68 3.04 -8.92 -6.78
N LEU A 69 3.70 -9.05 -7.92
CA LEU A 69 3.11 -8.65 -9.19
C LEU A 69 1.86 -9.46 -9.52
N ILE A 70 1.94 -10.78 -9.40
CA ILE A 70 0.81 -11.67 -9.68
C ILE A 70 -0.35 -11.37 -8.72
N SER A 71 -0.04 -11.21 -7.43
CA SER A 71 -1.04 -10.88 -6.42
C SER A 71 -1.71 -9.55 -6.70
N LEU A 72 -0.93 -8.54 -7.09
CA LEU A 72 -1.48 -7.23 -7.43
C LEU A 72 -2.43 -7.31 -8.62
N LEU A 73 -2.04 -8.03 -9.66
CA LEU A 73 -2.91 -8.24 -10.82
C LEU A 73 -4.20 -8.95 -10.44
N GLY A 74 -4.12 -9.94 -9.56
CA GLY A 74 -5.30 -10.64 -9.04
C GLY A 74 -6.22 -9.73 -8.26
N LEU A 75 -5.65 -8.88 -7.40
CA LEU A 75 -6.43 -7.91 -6.63
C LEU A 75 -7.10 -6.87 -7.54
N ILE A 76 -6.39 -6.37 -8.53
CA ILE A 76 -6.96 -5.44 -9.51
C ILE A 76 -8.09 -6.11 -10.29
N GLY A 77 -7.89 -7.35 -10.71
CA GLY A 77 -8.92 -8.13 -11.40
C GLY A 77 -10.16 -8.32 -10.55
N PHE A 78 -9.98 -8.63 -9.27
CA PHE A 78 -11.11 -8.77 -8.33
C PHE A 78 -11.91 -7.46 -8.22
N GLU A 79 -11.22 -6.33 -8.05
CA GLU A 79 -11.91 -5.04 -7.94
C GLU A 79 -12.60 -4.66 -9.24
N PHE A 80 -12.01 -4.98 -10.38
CA PHE A 80 -12.62 -4.74 -11.68
C PHE A 80 -13.93 -5.53 -11.82
N ILE A 81 -13.91 -6.82 -11.45
CA ILE A 81 -15.11 -7.65 -11.48
C ILE A 81 -16.14 -7.15 -10.47
N ARG A 82 -15.70 -6.68 -9.32
CA ARG A 82 -16.58 -6.15 -8.27
C ARG A 82 -17.42 -4.96 -8.75
N ILE A 83 -16.88 -4.15 -9.66
CA ILE A 83 -17.60 -3.01 -10.24
C ILE A 83 -18.82 -3.48 -11.04
N PHE A 84 -18.67 -4.58 -11.80
CA PHE A 84 -19.72 -5.07 -12.69
C PHE A 84 -20.64 -6.09 -12.04
N ARG A 85 -20.18 -6.74 -11.01
CA ARG A 85 -20.91 -7.82 -10.36
C ARG A 85 -20.58 -7.78 -8.86
N GLY A 86 -21.61 -7.97 -8.03
CA GLY A 86 -21.39 -8.00 -6.59
C GLY A 86 -20.77 -9.32 -6.13
N PHE A 87 -20.00 -9.24 -5.07
CA PHE A 87 -19.49 -10.41 -4.36
C PHE A 87 -20.16 -10.50 -2.99
N SER A 88 -20.18 -11.71 -2.42
CA SER A 88 -20.65 -11.90 -1.04
C SER A 88 -19.74 -11.16 -0.06
N ARG A 89 -20.27 -10.84 1.11
CA ARG A 89 -19.51 -10.19 2.16
C ARG A 89 -18.28 -11.04 2.57
N SER A 90 -18.47 -12.36 2.62
CA SER A 90 -17.36 -13.27 2.94
C SER A 90 -16.25 -13.22 1.89
N ALA A 91 -16.59 -13.17 0.62
CA ALA A 91 -15.60 -13.09 -0.46
C ALA A 91 -14.81 -11.78 -0.39
N ILE A 92 -15.49 -10.66 -0.14
CA ILE A 92 -14.83 -9.35 0.00
C ILE A 92 -13.88 -9.36 1.19
N ARG A 93 -14.32 -9.93 2.33
CA ARG A 93 -13.49 -9.99 3.53
C ARG A 93 -12.24 -10.84 3.34
N ILE A 94 -12.37 -11.99 2.70
CA ILE A 94 -11.23 -12.87 2.41
C ILE A 94 -10.25 -12.15 1.47
N LYS A 95 -10.76 -11.54 0.41
CA LYS A 95 -9.92 -10.74 -0.50
C LYS A 95 -9.20 -9.62 0.26
N ALA A 96 -9.91 -8.93 1.15
CA ALA A 96 -9.36 -7.82 1.91
C ALA A 96 -8.23 -8.26 2.85
N ILE A 97 -8.40 -9.40 3.53
CA ILE A 97 -7.34 -9.95 4.39
C ILE A 97 -6.11 -10.32 3.56
N PHE A 98 -6.32 -10.98 2.42
CA PHE A 98 -5.23 -11.32 1.51
C PHE A 98 -4.55 -10.06 0.97
N GLY A 99 -5.33 -9.06 0.57
CA GLY A 99 -4.80 -7.79 0.08
C GLY A 99 -4.00 -7.04 1.14
N ALA A 100 -4.47 -7.02 2.38
CA ALA A 100 -3.73 -6.40 3.49
C ALA A 100 -2.37 -7.08 3.68
N PHE A 101 -2.33 -8.40 3.60
CA PHE A 101 -1.08 -9.16 3.67
C PHE A 101 -0.15 -8.79 2.51
N VAL A 102 -0.67 -8.75 1.29
CA VAL A 102 0.11 -8.41 0.09
C VAL A 102 0.69 -7.00 0.19
N PHE A 103 -0.11 -6.01 0.57
CA PHE A 103 0.38 -4.64 0.66
C PHE A 103 1.33 -4.44 1.83
N SER A 104 1.21 -5.23 2.89
CA SER A 104 2.23 -5.25 3.96
C SER A 104 3.58 -5.74 3.41
N ILE A 105 3.58 -6.76 2.55
CA ILE A 105 4.80 -7.23 1.90
C ILE A 105 5.35 -6.20 0.91
N PHE A 106 4.47 -5.49 0.19
CA PHE A 106 4.89 -4.37 -0.65
C PHE A 106 5.63 -3.30 0.15
N LEU A 107 5.13 -2.94 1.33
CA LEU A 107 5.79 -1.98 2.20
C LEU A 107 7.17 -2.49 2.63
N LEU A 108 7.26 -3.76 3.00
CA LEU A 108 8.52 -4.38 3.36
C LEU A 108 9.53 -4.28 2.21
N PHE A 109 9.09 -4.59 1.00
CA PHE A 109 9.88 -4.48 -0.21
C PHE A 109 10.33 -3.04 -0.47
N ASP A 110 9.41 -2.09 -0.35
CA ASP A 110 9.68 -0.67 -0.62
C ASP A 110 10.69 -0.09 0.36
N PHE A 111 10.55 -0.38 1.66
CA PHE A 111 11.52 0.10 2.66
C PHE A 111 12.88 -0.55 2.49
N ASN A 112 12.93 -1.81 2.06
CA ASN A 112 14.19 -2.46 1.72
C ASN A 112 14.85 -1.80 0.51
N LEU A 113 14.07 -1.50 -0.53
CA LEU A 113 14.55 -0.78 -1.71
C LEU A 113 15.07 0.61 -1.34
N LEU A 114 14.38 1.31 -0.44
CA LEU A 114 14.83 2.61 0.06
C LEU A 114 16.20 2.49 0.72
N ARG A 115 16.42 1.48 1.57
CA ARG A 115 17.70 1.23 2.20
C ARG A 115 18.80 0.94 1.18
N LYS A 116 18.51 0.08 0.19
CA LYS A 116 19.46 -0.26 -0.85
C LYS A 116 19.88 0.97 -1.64
N LYS A 117 18.93 1.81 -2.03
CA LYS A 117 19.26 3.04 -2.76
C LYS A 117 20.04 4.03 -1.91
N SER A 118 19.76 4.10 -0.62
CA SER A 118 20.52 4.92 0.31
C SER A 118 21.98 4.45 0.41
N ASP A 119 22.19 3.13 0.53
CA ASP A 119 23.52 2.54 0.64
C ASP A 119 24.35 2.74 -0.63
N PHE A 120 23.72 2.74 -1.80
CA PHE A 120 24.41 2.98 -3.07
C PHE A 120 24.59 4.46 -3.39
N GLY A 121 24.18 5.35 -2.50
CA GLY A 121 24.36 6.80 -2.68
C GLY A 121 23.45 7.41 -3.75
N VAL A 122 22.37 6.74 -4.13
CA VAL A 122 21.41 7.25 -5.11
C VAL A 122 20.39 8.13 -4.39
N ASN A 123 20.86 9.29 -3.90
CA ASN A 123 20.07 10.21 -3.08
C ASN A 123 19.75 11.47 -3.87
N ASP A 124 18.91 11.33 -4.90
CA ASP A 124 18.38 12.47 -5.63
C ASP A 124 16.87 12.60 -5.44
N TRP A 125 16.33 13.75 -5.80
CA TRP A 125 14.93 14.05 -5.60
C TRP A 125 14.01 13.13 -6.41
N ASP A 126 14.41 12.74 -7.62
CA ASP A 126 13.59 11.88 -8.47
C ASP A 126 13.42 10.50 -7.85
N ASN A 127 14.51 9.90 -7.35
CA ASN A 127 14.44 8.61 -6.68
C ASN A 127 13.67 8.72 -5.36
N ALA A 128 13.88 9.81 -4.61
CA ALA A 128 13.18 10.02 -3.35
C ALA A 128 11.67 10.11 -3.57
N PHE A 129 11.22 10.86 -4.58
CA PHE A 129 9.80 10.98 -4.88
C PHE A 129 9.20 9.68 -5.39
N ASN A 130 9.93 8.94 -6.23
CA ASN A 130 9.43 7.65 -6.75
C ASN A 130 9.18 6.67 -5.61
N ILE A 131 10.13 6.54 -4.68
CA ILE A 131 9.99 5.63 -3.54
C ILE A 131 8.91 6.12 -2.59
N ALA A 132 8.89 7.42 -2.28
CA ALA A 132 7.86 8.00 -1.41
C ALA A 132 6.47 7.78 -1.99
N PHE A 133 6.31 7.93 -3.30
CA PHE A 133 5.03 7.71 -3.97
C PHE A 133 4.61 6.25 -3.88
N GLN A 134 5.53 5.31 -4.10
CA GLN A 134 5.27 3.89 -3.97
C GLN A 134 4.82 3.54 -2.55
N ILE A 135 5.54 4.02 -1.54
CA ILE A 135 5.21 3.78 -0.13
C ILE A 135 3.83 4.37 0.19
N TYR A 136 3.58 5.60 -0.27
CA TYR A 136 2.29 6.25 -0.08
C TYR A 136 1.14 5.43 -0.65
N LEU A 137 1.26 4.97 -1.90
CA LEU A 137 0.23 4.17 -2.53
C LEU A 137 0.02 2.84 -1.81
N ASP A 138 1.08 2.21 -1.34
CA ASP A 138 0.97 0.95 -0.62
C ASP A 138 0.31 1.14 0.74
N ILE A 139 0.59 2.25 1.43
CA ILE A 139 -0.09 2.59 2.69
C ILE A 139 -1.58 2.82 2.44
N ILE A 140 -1.94 3.58 1.40
CA ILE A 140 -3.34 3.84 1.06
C ILE A 140 -4.07 2.54 0.71
N ASN A 141 -3.45 1.69 -0.10
CA ASN A 141 -4.04 0.41 -0.48
C ASN A 141 -4.20 -0.51 0.72
N LEU A 142 -3.21 -0.52 1.62
CA LEU A 142 -3.31 -1.28 2.87
C LEU A 142 -4.47 -0.79 3.71
N LEU A 143 -4.63 0.52 3.85
CA LEU A 143 -5.74 1.10 4.61
C LEU A 143 -7.09 0.71 4.00
N LEU A 144 -7.23 0.80 2.68
CA LEU A 144 -8.45 0.41 1.99
C LEU A 144 -8.79 -1.07 2.20
N GLU A 145 -7.80 -1.94 2.15
CA GLU A 145 -8.00 -3.36 2.39
C GLU A 145 -8.42 -3.64 3.84
N ILE A 146 -7.80 -2.98 4.81
CA ILE A 146 -8.17 -3.14 6.22
C ILE A 146 -9.60 -2.62 6.46
N LEU A 147 -9.95 -1.48 5.86
CA LEU A 147 -11.31 -0.95 5.95
C LEU A 147 -12.33 -1.93 5.35
N ASP A 148 -12.02 -2.53 4.20
CA ASP A 148 -12.87 -3.55 3.58
C ASP A 148 -13.02 -4.78 4.49
N ALA A 149 -11.94 -5.20 5.15
CA ALA A 149 -11.98 -6.36 6.04
C ALA A 149 -12.84 -6.10 7.29
N MET A 150 -12.86 -4.86 7.78
CA MET A 150 -13.57 -4.49 9.01
C MET A 150 -15.00 -4.06 8.76
N SER A 151 -15.35 -3.62 7.56
CA SER A 151 -16.71 -3.13 7.28
C SER A 151 -17.72 -4.29 7.21
N ASN A 152 -18.95 -4.00 7.54
CA ASN A 152 -20.04 -5.00 7.56
C ASN A 152 -20.83 -5.03 6.27
#